data_6d7f63eab4b834484b9061dfac56a5d6
#
_entry.id   6d7f63eab4b834484b9061dfac56a5d6
#
_cell.length_a   1.000
_cell.length_b   1.000
_cell.length_c   1.000
_cell.angle_alpha   90.00
_cell.angle_beta   90.00
_cell.angle_gamma   90.00
#
_symmetry.space_group_name_H-M   'P 1'
#
loop_
_entity.id
_entity.type
_entity.pdbx_description
1 polymer ?
#
loop_
_entity_poly.entity_id
_entity_poly.type
_entity_poly.pdbx_seq_one_letter_code
_entity_poly.pdbx_strand_id
1 'polypeptide(L)'
;TLLSILEHEDEDIIDQLDKKQSLRKLSKILSKVLTPREYFVVIRRYGLYGHHETTQRELAEQLNISRSYVSRIEKKALEKLRLQLN
;
A
#
# COMPACT_ATOMS: atom_id res chain seq x y z
N THR A 1 -2.37 6.41 19.29
CA THR A 1 -3.68 6.71 18.68
C THR A 1 -4.16 5.56 17.81
N LEU A 2 -5.44 5.55 17.51
CA LEU A 2 -6.02 4.54 16.61
C LEU A 2 -5.36 4.55 15.24
N LEU A 3 -4.99 5.72 14.75
CA LEU A 3 -4.28 5.87 13.49
C LEU A 3 -2.90 5.21 13.52
N SER A 4 -2.19 5.35 14.63
CA SER A 4 -0.88 4.73 14.80
C SER A 4 -0.98 3.20 14.83
N ILE A 5 -2.00 2.66 15.47
CA ILE A 5 -2.24 1.23 15.53
C ILE A 5 -2.56 0.68 14.14
N LEU A 6 -3.39 1.39 13.38
CA LEU A 6 -3.76 0.99 12.02
C LEU A 6 -2.53 1.01 11.09
N GLU A 7 -1.67 2.02 11.22
CA GLU A 7 -0.44 2.11 10.44
C GLU A 7 0.49 0.94 10.71
N HIS A 8 0.62 0.52 11.97
CA HIS A 8 1.44 -0.63 12.33
C HIS A 8 0.90 -1.94 11.75
N GLU A 9 -0.41 -2.14 11.78
CA GLU A 9 -1.03 -3.32 11.16
C GLU A 9 -0.78 -3.37 9.66
N ASP A 10 -0.86 -2.21 9.01
CA ASP A 10 -0.65 -2.11 7.56
C ASP A 10 0.80 -2.40 7.21
N GLU A 11 1.75 -1.90 7.99
CA GLU A 11 3.18 -2.19 7.80
C GLU A 11 3.47 -3.68 7.97
N ASP A 12 2.83 -4.32 8.95
CA ASP A 12 2.99 -5.76 9.18
C ASP A 12 2.53 -6.59 7.99
N ILE A 13 1.44 -6.18 7.33
CA ILE A 13 0.94 -6.87 6.15
C ILE A 13 1.98 -6.80 5.02
N ILE A 14 2.54 -5.64 4.78
CA ILE A 14 3.56 -5.46 3.74
C ILE A 14 4.83 -6.26 4.08
N ASP A 15 5.26 -6.25 5.34
CA ASP A 15 6.40 -7.04 5.79
C ASP A 15 6.18 -8.54 5.59
N GLN A 16 4.99 -9.04 5.88
CA GLN A 16 4.64 -10.44 5.66
C GLN A 16 4.72 -10.82 4.20
N LEU A 17 4.26 -9.95 3.31
CA LEU A 17 4.35 -10.18 1.87
C LEU A 17 5.82 -10.25 1.43
N ASP A 18 6.64 -9.32 1.89
CA ASP A 18 8.07 -9.27 1.57
C ASP A 18 8.80 -10.53 2.04
N LYS A 19 8.50 -11.02 3.23
CA LYS A 19 9.15 -12.19 3.81
C LYS A 19 8.77 -13.49 3.11
N LYS A 20 7.53 -13.59 2.62
CA LYS A 20 7.01 -14.82 2.03
C LYS A 20 7.20 -14.92 0.53
N GLN A 21 7.43 -13.80 -0.15
CA GLN A 21 7.43 -13.72 -1.60
C GLN A 21 8.69 -13.06 -2.11
N SER A 22 9.25 -13.58 -3.22
CA SER A 22 10.27 -12.84 -3.94
C SER A 22 9.66 -11.58 -4.53
N LEU A 23 10.50 -10.57 -4.80
CA LEU A 23 10.04 -9.29 -5.35
C LEU A 23 9.23 -9.46 -6.64
N ARG A 24 9.62 -10.45 -7.46
CA ARG A 24 8.91 -10.76 -8.71
C ARG A 24 7.51 -11.28 -8.44
N LYS A 25 7.37 -12.20 -7.48
CA LYS A 25 6.07 -12.75 -7.10
C LYS A 25 5.20 -11.69 -6.44
N LEU A 26 5.80 -10.85 -5.60
CA LEU A 26 5.10 -9.75 -4.94
C LEU A 26 4.51 -8.80 -6.00
N SER A 27 5.30 -8.43 -7.00
CA SER A 27 4.84 -7.57 -8.09
C SER A 27 3.62 -8.15 -8.80
N LYS A 28 3.64 -9.45 -9.07
CA LYS A 28 2.53 -10.13 -9.73
C LYS A 28 1.26 -10.09 -8.88
N ILE A 29 1.40 -10.36 -7.58
CA ILE A 29 0.27 -10.34 -6.64
C ILE A 29 -0.34 -8.94 -6.57
N LEU A 30 0.50 -7.92 -6.41
CA LEU A 30 0.05 -6.55 -6.33
C LEU A 30 -0.66 -6.11 -7.60
N SER A 31 -0.08 -6.42 -8.76
CA SER A 31 -0.67 -6.06 -10.06
C SER A 31 -1.99 -6.78 -10.33
N LYS A 32 -2.11 -8.02 -9.87
CA LYS A 32 -3.30 -8.83 -10.09
C LYS A 32 -4.45 -8.42 -9.17
N VAL A 33 -4.15 -8.07 -7.94
CA VAL A 33 -5.14 -7.82 -6.89
C VAL A 33 -5.59 -6.37 -6.85
N LEU A 34 -4.67 -5.45 -7.12
CA LEU A 34 -4.91 -4.01 -6.98
C LEU A 34 -5.20 -3.34 -8.32
N THR A 35 -6.04 -2.30 -8.27
CA THR A 35 -6.20 -1.42 -9.43
C THR A 35 -4.90 -0.63 -9.65
N PRO A 36 -4.66 -0.05 -10.84
CA PRO A 36 -3.46 0.75 -11.07
C PRO A 36 -3.26 1.87 -10.06
N ARG A 37 -4.34 2.53 -9.65
CA ARG A 37 -4.27 3.60 -8.65
C ARG A 37 -3.90 3.06 -7.27
N GLU A 38 -4.50 1.96 -6.85
CA GLU A 38 -4.16 1.30 -5.59
C GLU A 38 -2.71 0.83 -5.59
N TYR A 39 -2.27 0.24 -6.67
CA TYR A 39 -0.88 -0.20 -6.85
C TYR A 39 0.09 0.97 -6.70
N PHE A 40 -0.18 2.08 -7.38
CA PHE A 40 0.64 3.28 -7.30
C PHE A 40 0.74 3.80 -5.85
N VAL A 41 -0.40 3.89 -5.17
CA VAL A 41 -0.44 4.38 -3.80
C VAL A 41 0.37 3.48 -2.85
N VAL A 42 0.19 2.17 -2.94
CA VAL A 42 0.89 1.22 -2.07
C VAL A 42 2.40 1.26 -2.30
N ILE A 43 2.83 1.23 -3.55
CA ILE A 43 4.26 1.27 -3.88
C ILE A 43 4.92 2.53 -3.34
N ARG A 44 4.29 3.68 -3.55
CA ARG A 44 4.85 4.96 -3.13
C ARG A 44 4.76 5.16 -1.62
N ARG A 45 3.67 4.70 -1.02
CA ARG A 45 3.46 4.87 0.42
C ARG A 45 4.46 4.07 1.24
N TYR A 46 4.81 2.87 0.79
CA TYR A 46 5.70 1.97 1.52
C TYR A 46 7.11 1.88 0.93
N GLY A 47 7.41 2.68 -0.08
CA GLY A 47 8.74 2.73 -0.66
C GLY A 47 9.21 1.43 -1.29
N LEU A 48 8.31 0.73 -1.97
CA LEU A 48 8.65 -0.53 -2.63
C LEU A 48 9.37 -0.29 -3.96
N TYR A 49 10.14 -1.29 -4.39
CA TYR A 49 10.85 -1.29 -5.68
C TYR A 49 11.76 -0.08 -5.89
N GLY A 50 12.44 0.34 -4.82
CA GLY A 50 13.38 1.45 -4.90
C GLY A 50 12.78 2.84 -4.83
N HIS A 51 11.46 2.93 -4.67
CA HIS A 51 10.81 4.21 -4.47
C HIS A 51 11.02 4.70 -3.03
N HIS A 52 11.01 6.00 -2.84
CA HIS A 52 11.04 6.59 -1.51
C HIS A 52 9.66 6.49 -0.86
N GLU A 53 9.64 6.33 0.46
CA GLU A 53 8.38 6.43 1.20
C GLU A 53 7.79 7.82 0.97
N THR A 54 6.51 7.84 0.58
CA THR A 54 5.78 9.07 0.27
C THR A 54 4.62 9.19 1.25
N THR A 55 4.41 10.37 1.81
CA THR A 55 3.29 10.58 2.73
C THR A 55 1.97 10.62 1.97
N GLN A 56 0.87 10.38 2.67
CA GLN A 56 -0.46 10.50 2.08
C GLN A 56 -0.69 11.90 1.53
N ARG A 57 -0.17 12.92 2.22
CA ARG A 57 -0.29 14.31 1.78
C ARG A 57 0.43 14.54 0.45
N GLU A 58 1.65 14.04 0.32
CA GLU A 58 2.40 14.15 -0.92
C GLU A 58 1.72 13.42 -2.06
N LEU A 59 1.20 12.22 -1.79
CA LEU A 59 0.44 11.46 -2.80
C LEU A 59 -0.82 12.20 -3.23
N ALA A 60 -1.51 12.82 -2.29
CA ALA A 60 -2.69 13.62 -2.59
C ALA A 60 -2.35 14.77 -3.55
N GLU A 61 -1.23 15.44 -3.31
CA GLU A 61 -0.75 16.50 -4.20
C GLU A 61 -0.40 15.96 -5.58
N GLN A 62 0.33 14.85 -5.65
CA GLN A 62 0.74 14.24 -6.92
C GLN A 62 -0.45 13.76 -7.75
N LEU A 63 -1.46 13.20 -7.10
CA LEU A 63 -2.64 12.69 -7.77
C LEU A 63 -3.75 13.72 -7.95
N ASN A 64 -3.57 14.89 -7.38
CA ASN A 64 -4.56 15.98 -7.39
C ASN A 64 -5.91 15.53 -6.80
N ILE A 65 -5.85 14.88 -5.66
CA ILE A 65 -7.02 14.42 -4.90
C ILE A 65 -6.83 14.78 -3.44
N SER A 66 -7.85 14.59 -2.63
CA SER A 66 -7.77 14.89 -1.20
C SER A 66 -6.96 13.82 -0.47
N ARG A 67 -6.36 14.21 0.65
CA ARG A 67 -5.65 13.29 1.53
C ARG A 67 -6.59 12.19 2.05
N SER A 68 -7.83 12.56 2.37
CA SER A 68 -8.84 11.61 2.82
C SER A 68 -9.11 10.53 1.77
N TYR A 69 -9.10 10.93 0.49
CA TYR A 69 -9.30 10.00 -0.62
C TYR A 69 -8.11 9.04 -0.74
N VAL A 70 -6.87 9.56 -0.60
CA VAL A 70 -5.67 8.72 -0.59
C VAL A 70 -5.74 7.68 0.53
N SER A 71 -6.16 8.11 1.72
CA SER A 71 -6.31 7.22 2.87
C SER A 71 -7.30 6.08 2.57
N ARG A 72 -8.41 6.39 1.92
CA ARG A 72 -9.41 5.37 1.54
C ARG A 72 -8.88 4.41 0.49
N ILE A 73 -8.12 4.92 -0.49
CA ILE A 73 -7.49 4.07 -1.52
C ILE A 73 -6.52 3.10 -0.86
N GLU A 74 -5.65 3.62 0.01
CA GLU A 74 -4.66 2.81 0.72
C GLU A 74 -5.36 1.73 1.56
N LYS A 75 -6.35 2.10 2.34
CA LYS A 75 -7.09 1.16 3.19
C LYS A 75 -7.73 0.04 2.38
N LYS A 76 -8.38 0.39 1.28
CA LYS A 76 -9.01 -0.59 0.41
C LYS A 76 -7.99 -1.54 -0.22
N ALA A 77 -6.85 -1.00 -0.65
CA ALA A 77 -5.77 -1.80 -1.22
C ALA A 77 -5.25 -2.81 -0.20
N LEU A 78 -5.01 -2.36 1.02
CA LEU A 78 -4.49 -3.23 2.08
C LEU A 78 -5.50 -4.28 2.51
N GLU A 79 -6.79 -3.98 2.49
CA GLU A 79 -7.83 -4.97 2.74
C GLU A 79 -7.80 -6.09 1.70
N LYS A 80 -7.63 -5.73 0.43
CA LYS A 80 -7.52 -6.72 -0.65
C LYS A 80 -6.30 -7.62 -0.46
N LEU A 81 -5.17 -7.03 -0.09
CA LEU A 81 -3.94 -7.79 0.16
C LEU A 81 -4.10 -8.71 1.37
N ARG A 82 -4.75 -8.22 2.42
CA ARG A 82 -5.02 -9.02 3.62
C ARG A 82 -5.82 -10.28 3.29
N LEU A 83 -6.80 -10.17 2.40
CA LEU A 83 -7.59 -11.32 1.97
C LEU A 83 -6.74 -12.36 1.23
N GLN A 84 -5.69 -11.94 0.55
CA GLN A 84 -4.77 -12.86 -0.12
C GLN A 84 -3.88 -13.63 0.85
N LEU A 85 -3.64 -13.10 2.05
CA LEU A 85 -2.83 -13.75 3.08
C LEU A 85 -3.61 -14.77 3.89
N ASN A 86 -4.92 -14.69 3.87
CA ASN A 86 -5.81 -15.65 4.53
C ASN A 86 -6.21 -16.76 3.56
#